data_ef1ec24b22d9a08e2071b2ac794ee458
#
_entry.id   ef1ec24b22d9a08e2071b2ac794ee458
#
_cell.length_a   1.000
_cell.length_b   1.000
_cell.length_c   1.000
_cell.angle_alpha   90.00
_cell.angle_beta   90.00
_cell.angle_gamma   90.00
#
_symmetry.space_group_name_H-M   'P 1'
#
loop_
_entity.id
_entity.type
_entity.pdbx_description
1 polymer ?
#
loop_
_entity_poly.entity_id
_entity_poly.type
_entity_poly.pdbx_seq_one_letter_code
_entity_poly.pdbx_strand_id
1 'polypeptide(L)'
;HLTSIKRQFYDVSWATGATKVDSWIDIDGGIGNLFANASLRRQFPDLPYYVDGDLARLSKQGTFIGHHIMVPRHGVAVHINAFNFPIWGMLEKIAVNLMAGVPAVVKPSEYTSYLTEAMVKAIIDSDILPEGALQLVSGKGRGILDHMDFQDIVTFTGSAATGQVLRGLPHLNERSVPFNLEADSLNAAVLGPDVKPEDPEFALFVRELANEMTVKAGQKCTAIRRAISPEHLLPSVQEAVIARLQKTVIGDPQAEGVRMGALATHDQIGRVEAEMNKLMVEQELVFNPDLDLVGATDAGAFYTPKLFVNNDPFTNTKVHEVEPFGPVSTLMPYKTIDEAVQLTAMGRGSLVTSFVSKNTSDILAFTSEAAAYNGRIHIINEKMAKESTGHGSPMPLMKHGGPGRAGGGEEMGGKRGILHYLHRTAIQGHPDDITAITQQYQPGASRPEAVPHVFRQHFEELEVGATVYTAKHTVTETDITNFANVSGDNFYAHMDATSLEGTIFEGRVAHGYFILSKAAGLFVEATKGPVLLNYGIDECRFTKPVYPGATIGVKLTVKEKIDQEKRSEDDVAKGIVKYYVEVYDDTDEVVAVTTILTMVKKLDQG
;
A
#
# COMPACT_ATOMS: atom_id res chain seq x y z
N HIS A 1 -2.52 -21.43 10.47
CA HIS A 1 -2.11 -22.76 9.96
C HIS A 1 -0.68 -22.71 9.37
N LEU A 2 -0.42 -21.96 8.31
CA LEU A 2 0.90 -21.95 7.63
C LEU A 2 2.08 -21.67 8.57
N THR A 3 1.91 -20.73 9.50
CA THR A 3 2.96 -20.41 10.50
C THR A 3 3.35 -21.62 11.35
N SER A 4 2.40 -22.47 11.73
CA SER A 4 2.67 -23.65 12.57
C SER A 4 3.38 -24.77 11.84
N ILE A 5 3.28 -24.82 10.51
CA ILE A 5 3.88 -25.88 9.66
C ILE A 5 5.04 -25.38 8.79
N LYS A 6 5.44 -24.11 8.88
CA LYS A 6 6.38 -23.46 7.96
C LYS A 6 7.73 -24.18 7.83
N ARG A 7 8.15 -24.96 8.84
CA ARG A 7 9.43 -25.68 8.82
C ARG A 7 9.55 -26.60 7.61
N GLN A 8 8.49 -27.29 7.22
CA GLN A 8 8.50 -28.16 6.04
C GLN A 8 8.85 -27.42 4.74
N PHE A 9 8.49 -26.13 4.63
CA PHE A 9 8.82 -25.32 3.45
C PHE A 9 10.29 -24.89 3.45
N TYR A 10 10.86 -24.63 4.64
CA TYR A 10 12.30 -24.39 4.77
C TYR A 10 13.11 -25.61 4.31
N ASP A 11 12.67 -26.82 4.68
CA ASP A 11 13.36 -28.08 4.32
C ASP A 11 13.37 -28.33 2.80
N VAL A 12 12.50 -27.70 2.04
CA VAL A 12 12.45 -27.76 0.57
C VAL A 12 13.15 -26.56 -0.08
N SER A 13 13.15 -25.40 0.59
CA SER A 13 13.57 -24.12 0.02
C SER A 13 15.04 -24.08 -0.37
N TRP A 14 15.95 -24.76 0.33
CA TRP A 14 17.38 -24.79 -0.04
C TRP A 14 17.67 -25.41 -1.40
N ALA A 15 16.80 -26.28 -1.90
CA ALA A 15 16.92 -26.78 -3.27
C ALA A 15 16.81 -25.67 -4.33
N THR A 16 16.28 -24.51 -3.97
CA THR A 16 16.24 -23.30 -4.83
C THR A 16 17.53 -22.46 -4.75
N GLY A 17 18.56 -22.93 -4.02
CA GLY A 17 19.75 -22.16 -3.70
C GLY A 17 19.57 -21.16 -2.54
N ALA A 18 18.41 -21.14 -1.90
CA ALA A 18 18.09 -20.18 -0.84
C ALA A 18 18.79 -20.52 0.48
N THR A 19 19.48 -19.56 1.08
CA THR A 19 19.97 -19.65 2.46
C THR A 19 18.81 -19.58 3.45
N LYS A 20 19.07 -19.80 4.73
CA LYS A 20 18.06 -19.64 5.78
C LYS A 20 17.45 -18.24 5.80
N VAL A 21 18.25 -17.21 5.52
CA VAL A 21 17.77 -15.81 5.46
C VAL A 21 16.89 -15.60 4.23
N ASP A 22 17.30 -16.13 3.07
CA ASP A 22 16.51 -16.04 1.84
C ASP A 22 15.17 -16.76 1.99
N SER A 23 15.19 -17.94 2.63
CA SER A 23 13.98 -18.71 2.92
C SER A 23 13.05 -17.99 3.90
N TRP A 24 13.61 -17.28 4.88
CA TRP A 24 12.82 -16.44 5.79
C TRP A 24 12.13 -15.30 5.05
N ILE A 25 12.83 -14.64 4.14
CA ILE A 25 12.23 -13.57 3.31
C ILE A 25 11.08 -14.14 2.48
N ASP A 26 11.30 -15.28 1.81
CA ASP A 26 10.31 -15.87 0.91
C ASP A 26 9.10 -16.44 1.69
N ILE A 27 9.34 -17.24 2.72
CA ILE A 27 8.29 -18.00 3.42
C ILE A 27 7.60 -17.14 4.47
N ASP A 28 8.35 -16.60 5.45
CA ASP A 28 7.75 -15.79 6.52
C ASP A 28 7.24 -14.46 5.98
N GLY A 29 7.96 -13.83 5.06
CA GLY A 29 7.52 -12.62 4.39
C GLY A 29 6.26 -12.84 3.56
N GLY A 30 6.17 -13.95 2.82
CA GLY A 30 4.98 -14.35 2.08
C GLY A 30 3.78 -14.57 3.01
N ILE A 31 3.94 -15.33 4.10
CA ILE A 31 2.88 -15.52 5.12
C ILE A 31 2.49 -14.18 5.75
N GLY A 32 3.47 -13.28 5.98
CA GLY A 32 3.23 -11.93 6.47
C GLY A 32 2.30 -11.11 5.56
N ASN A 33 2.38 -11.29 4.24
CA ASN A 33 1.46 -10.67 3.28
C ASN A 33 0.00 -11.11 3.50
N LEU A 34 -0.24 -12.39 3.82
CA LEU A 34 -1.60 -12.86 4.14
C LEU A 34 -2.14 -12.16 5.39
N PHE A 35 -1.36 -12.06 6.47
CA PHE A 35 -1.77 -11.36 7.69
C PHE A 35 -2.04 -9.87 7.45
N ALA A 36 -1.14 -9.20 6.73
CA ALA A 36 -1.28 -7.77 6.45
C ALA A 36 -2.55 -7.49 5.64
N ASN A 37 -2.82 -8.26 4.58
CA ASN A 37 -4.01 -8.08 3.76
C ASN A 37 -5.29 -8.48 4.50
N ALA A 38 -5.27 -9.57 5.28
CA ALA A 38 -6.42 -9.95 6.11
C ALA A 38 -6.80 -8.83 7.10
N SER A 39 -5.83 -8.11 7.65
CA SER A 39 -6.08 -6.97 8.56
C SER A 39 -6.85 -5.83 7.89
N LEU A 40 -6.79 -5.72 6.56
CA LEU A 40 -7.49 -4.72 5.78
C LEU A 40 -9.00 -4.98 5.68
N ARG A 41 -9.49 -6.20 6.03
CA ARG A 41 -10.92 -6.52 6.02
C ARG A 41 -11.75 -5.49 6.79
N ARG A 42 -11.18 -4.94 7.86
CA ARG A 42 -11.84 -3.91 8.69
C ARG A 42 -12.06 -2.57 7.99
N GLN A 43 -11.41 -2.35 6.84
CA GLN A 43 -11.57 -1.13 6.03
C GLN A 43 -12.65 -1.28 4.94
N PHE A 44 -13.24 -2.46 4.83
CA PHE A 44 -14.33 -2.74 3.90
C PHE A 44 -15.64 -2.93 4.68
N PRO A 45 -16.77 -2.40 4.16
CA PRO A 45 -18.07 -2.61 4.78
C PRO A 45 -18.51 -4.08 4.67
N ASP A 46 -19.47 -4.46 5.47
CA ASP A 46 -20.14 -5.76 5.35
C ASP A 46 -21.25 -5.70 4.30
N LEU A 47 -20.84 -5.37 3.07
CA LEU A 47 -21.68 -5.28 1.88
C LEU A 47 -21.04 -6.11 0.76
N PRO A 48 -21.82 -6.58 -0.22
CA PRO A 48 -21.28 -7.32 -1.37
C PRO A 48 -20.48 -6.44 -2.35
N TYR A 49 -20.30 -5.17 -2.04
CA TYR A 49 -19.53 -4.18 -2.79
C TYR A 49 -18.90 -3.16 -1.85
N TYR A 50 -17.90 -2.47 -2.38
CA TYR A 50 -17.24 -1.35 -1.72
C TYR A 50 -17.75 -0.04 -2.33
N VAL A 51 -18.16 0.93 -1.48
CA VAL A 51 -18.52 2.29 -1.91
C VAL A 51 -17.25 3.10 -2.05
N ASP A 52 -16.96 3.61 -3.25
CA ASP A 52 -15.69 4.23 -3.61
C ASP A 52 -15.80 5.74 -3.85
N GLY A 53 -14.97 6.49 -3.15
CA GLY A 53 -14.85 7.94 -3.28
C GLY A 53 -16.01 8.72 -2.66
N ASP A 54 -16.14 9.97 -3.08
CA ASP A 54 -17.11 10.93 -2.58
C ASP A 54 -18.35 11.01 -3.49
N LEU A 55 -19.44 11.52 -2.90
CA LEU A 55 -20.66 11.86 -3.62
C LEU A 55 -20.40 12.91 -4.71
N ALA A 56 -20.89 12.66 -5.92
CA ALA A 56 -20.92 13.63 -7.00
C ALA A 56 -22.31 14.29 -7.10
N ARG A 57 -22.39 15.60 -6.88
CA ARG A 57 -23.61 16.36 -7.12
C ARG A 57 -23.76 16.67 -8.61
N LEU A 58 -24.76 16.10 -9.28
CA LEU A 58 -24.95 16.17 -10.74
C LEU A 58 -26.01 17.19 -11.16
N SER A 59 -26.83 17.70 -10.22
CA SER A 59 -27.82 18.72 -10.49
C SER A 59 -27.78 19.87 -9.49
N LYS A 60 -28.26 21.05 -9.89
CA LYS A 60 -28.29 22.27 -9.04
C LYS A 60 -29.13 22.09 -7.78
N GLN A 61 -30.27 21.42 -7.89
CA GLN A 61 -31.20 21.19 -6.77
C GLN A 61 -30.82 19.96 -5.91
N GLY A 62 -29.82 19.16 -6.34
CA GLY A 62 -29.37 17.98 -5.60
C GLY A 62 -30.30 16.77 -5.66
N THR A 63 -31.32 16.79 -6.53
CA THR A 63 -32.22 15.66 -6.77
C THR A 63 -31.67 14.59 -7.70
N PHE A 64 -30.54 14.85 -8.33
CA PHE A 64 -29.78 13.93 -9.16
C PHE A 64 -28.33 13.95 -8.71
N ILE A 65 -27.87 12.81 -8.23
CA ILE A 65 -26.53 12.60 -7.65
C ILE A 65 -25.90 11.35 -8.23
N GLY A 66 -24.59 11.21 -8.06
CA GLY A 66 -23.83 10.04 -8.49
C GLY A 66 -22.87 9.56 -7.41
N HIS A 67 -22.61 8.27 -7.40
CA HIS A 67 -21.62 7.64 -6.57
C HIS A 67 -20.93 6.50 -7.34
N HIS A 68 -19.88 5.94 -6.80
CA HIS A 68 -19.26 4.75 -7.37
C HIS A 68 -19.34 3.58 -6.39
N ILE A 69 -19.59 2.41 -6.94
CA ILE A 69 -19.42 1.14 -6.22
C ILE A 69 -18.38 0.28 -6.93
N MET A 70 -17.71 -0.55 -6.18
CA MET A 70 -16.76 -1.54 -6.70
C MET A 70 -17.22 -2.92 -6.28
N VAL A 71 -17.41 -3.82 -7.25
CA VAL A 71 -17.87 -5.18 -7.04
C VAL A 71 -16.78 -6.18 -7.40
N PRO A 72 -16.71 -7.36 -6.77
CA PRO A 72 -15.80 -8.42 -7.18
C PRO A 72 -15.98 -8.77 -8.67
N ARG A 73 -14.87 -8.99 -9.37
CA ARG A 73 -14.93 -9.58 -10.72
C ARG A 73 -15.48 -11.00 -10.64
N HIS A 74 -16.27 -11.40 -11.62
CA HIS A 74 -16.90 -12.73 -11.66
C HIS A 74 -16.03 -13.80 -12.32
N GLY A 75 -14.81 -13.44 -12.72
CA GLY A 75 -13.82 -14.34 -13.31
C GLY A 75 -12.80 -14.85 -12.30
N VAL A 76 -11.60 -15.17 -12.80
CA VAL A 76 -10.47 -15.67 -12.02
C VAL A 76 -9.26 -14.75 -12.14
N ALA A 77 -8.41 -14.74 -11.12
CA ALA A 77 -7.10 -14.12 -11.16
C ALA A 77 -6.04 -15.16 -11.53
N VAL A 78 -5.44 -15.04 -12.71
CA VAL A 78 -4.36 -15.92 -13.16
C VAL A 78 -3.02 -15.27 -12.83
N HIS A 79 -2.25 -15.92 -11.96
CA HIS A 79 -0.94 -15.46 -11.48
C HIS A 79 0.19 -16.27 -12.09
N ILE A 80 0.95 -15.68 -13.01
CA ILE A 80 2.14 -16.28 -13.60
C ILE A 80 3.36 -15.72 -12.87
N ASN A 81 3.99 -16.54 -12.04
CA ASN A 81 5.02 -16.11 -11.08
C ASN A 81 6.43 -16.47 -11.53
N ALA A 82 7.40 -15.64 -11.12
CA ALA A 82 8.83 -15.86 -11.33
C ALA A 82 9.39 -16.94 -10.38
N PHE A 83 10.65 -17.34 -10.63
CA PHE A 83 11.30 -18.44 -9.92
C PHE A 83 11.99 -18.03 -8.61
N ASN A 84 12.29 -16.75 -8.44
CA ASN A 84 13.23 -16.28 -7.41
C ASN A 84 12.65 -16.29 -5.98
N PHE A 85 11.38 -15.95 -5.82
CA PHE A 85 10.63 -16.00 -4.56
C PHE A 85 9.29 -16.72 -4.77
N PRO A 86 9.32 -18.07 -4.88
CA PRO A 86 8.14 -18.85 -5.27
C PRO A 86 6.98 -18.79 -4.27
N ILE A 87 7.27 -18.60 -2.97
CA ILE A 87 6.25 -18.46 -1.92
C ILE A 87 5.79 -17.03 -1.79
N TRP A 88 6.71 -16.07 -1.61
CA TRP A 88 6.35 -14.65 -1.53
C TRP A 88 5.54 -14.21 -2.74
N GLY A 89 6.08 -14.45 -3.95
CA GLY A 89 5.45 -14.01 -5.21
C GLY A 89 4.07 -14.60 -5.45
N MET A 90 3.78 -15.78 -4.91
CA MET A 90 2.43 -16.33 -4.90
C MET A 90 1.56 -15.66 -3.83
N LEU A 91 2.03 -15.64 -2.57
CA LEU A 91 1.21 -15.21 -1.43
C LEU A 91 0.86 -13.72 -1.47
N GLU A 92 1.77 -12.86 -1.95
CA GLU A 92 1.48 -11.43 -2.12
C GLU A 92 0.32 -11.17 -3.09
N LYS A 93 0.16 -12.01 -4.12
CA LYS A 93 -0.90 -11.89 -5.13
C LYS A 93 -2.21 -12.48 -4.64
N ILE A 94 -2.19 -13.75 -4.16
CA ILE A 94 -3.42 -14.39 -3.70
C ILE A 94 -4.00 -13.71 -2.45
N ALA A 95 -3.17 -13.06 -1.62
CA ALA A 95 -3.65 -12.31 -0.47
C ALA A 95 -4.64 -11.20 -0.85
N VAL A 96 -4.41 -10.50 -1.96
CA VAL A 96 -5.27 -9.39 -2.40
C VAL A 96 -6.48 -9.87 -3.20
N ASN A 97 -6.34 -10.82 -4.13
CA ASN A 97 -7.49 -11.28 -4.91
C ASN A 97 -8.50 -12.07 -4.08
N LEU A 98 -8.03 -12.89 -3.12
CA LEU A 98 -8.93 -13.59 -2.20
C LEU A 98 -9.68 -12.63 -1.29
N MET A 99 -9.02 -11.55 -0.82
CA MET A 99 -9.69 -10.46 -0.09
C MET A 99 -10.75 -9.75 -0.93
N ALA A 100 -10.56 -9.67 -2.24
CA ALA A 100 -11.55 -9.13 -3.17
C ALA A 100 -12.67 -10.13 -3.52
N GLY A 101 -12.61 -11.37 -3.04
CA GLY A 101 -13.58 -12.42 -3.36
C GLY A 101 -13.39 -13.05 -4.75
N VAL A 102 -12.22 -12.90 -5.36
CA VAL A 102 -11.90 -13.46 -6.69
C VAL A 102 -11.01 -14.69 -6.52
N PRO A 103 -11.36 -15.86 -7.10
CA PRO A 103 -10.53 -17.06 -7.01
C PRO A 103 -9.23 -16.90 -7.80
N ALA A 104 -8.22 -17.69 -7.41
CA ALA A 104 -6.87 -17.64 -7.98
C ALA A 104 -6.51 -18.92 -8.72
N VAL A 105 -5.88 -18.77 -9.89
CA VAL A 105 -5.15 -19.84 -10.59
C VAL A 105 -3.68 -19.46 -10.61
N VAL A 106 -2.85 -20.20 -9.90
CA VAL A 106 -1.41 -19.94 -9.77
C VAL A 106 -0.63 -20.80 -10.75
N LYS A 107 0.20 -20.16 -11.57
CA LYS A 107 1.17 -20.79 -12.47
C LYS A 107 2.58 -20.39 -12.04
N PRO A 108 3.28 -21.19 -11.22
CA PRO A 108 4.64 -20.93 -10.80
C PRO A 108 5.64 -21.12 -11.96
N SER A 109 6.85 -20.60 -11.79
CA SER A 109 7.97 -20.96 -12.65
C SER A 109 8.27 -22.46 -12.54
N GLU A 110 8.64 -23.09 -13.65
CA GLU A 110 8.99 -24.52 -13.69
C GLU A 110 10.20 -24.85 -12.80
N TYR A 111 11.13 -23.91 -12.63
CA TYR A 111 12.37 -24.10 -11.89
C TYR A 111 12.18 -24.32 -10.38
N THR A 112 11.14 -23.72 -9.80
CA THR A 112 10.88 -23.74 -8.35
C THR A 112 9.45 -24.13 -7.99
N SER A 113 8.71 -24.71 -8.95
CA SER A 113 7.29 -25.08 -8.79
C SER A 113 7.03 -26.06 -7.64
N TYR A 114 7.98 -26.95 -7.32
CA TYR A 114 7.88 -27.91 -6.24
C TYR A 114 7.66 -27.26 -4.86
N LEU A 115 8.26 -26.09 -4.62
CA LEU A 115 8.07 -25.36 -3.37
C LEU A 115 6.70 -24.67 -3.34
N THR A 116 6.27 -24.11 -4.47
CA THR A 116 4.92 -23.54 -4.61
C THR A 116 3.84 -24.62 -4.46
N GLU A 117 4.05 -25.79 -5.07
CA GLU A 117 3.13 -26.93 -4.94
C GLU A 117 2.98 -27.38 -3.48
N ALA A 118 4.09 -27.51 -2.75
CA ALA A 118 4.06 -27.88 -1.33
C ALA A 118 3.22 -26.87 -0.51
N MET A 119 3.36 -25.58 -0.78
CA MET A 119 2.58 -24.53 -0.10
C MET A 119 1.09 -24.56 -0.49
N VAL A 120 0.78 -24.66 -1.79
CA VAL A 120 -0.61 -24.74 -2.27
C VAL A 120 -1.31 -25.98 -1.72
N LYS A 121 -0.62 -27.14 -1.73
CA LYS A 121 -1.15 -28.36 -1.13
C LYS A 121 -1.47 -28.17 0.35
N ALA A 122 -0.58 -27.58 1.13
CA ALA A 122 -0.82 -27.31 2.55
C ALA A 122 -2.00 -26.35 2.78
N ILE A 123 -2.21 -25.36 1.90
CA ILE A 123 -3.37 -24.45 1.96
C ILE A 123 -4.66 -25.23 1.67
N ILE A 124 -4.70 -26.04 0.61
CA ILE A 124 -5.89 -26.81 0.22
C ILE A 124 -6.20 -27.87 1.29
N ASP A 125 -5.21 -28.62 1.76
CA ASP A 125 -5.37 -29.66 2.79
C ASP A 125 -5.85 -29.10 4.15
N SER A 126 -5.71 -27.80 4.38
CA SER A 126 -6.20 -27.13 5.60
C SER A 126 -7.71 -26.92 5.63
N ASP A 127 -8.39 -27.04 4.49
CA ASP A 127 -9.84 -26.81 4.32
C ASP A 127 -10.34 -25.42 4.81
N ILE A 128 -9.43 -24.43 4.86
CA ILE A 128 -9.77 -23.05 5.30
C ILE A 128 -10.40 -22.24 4.16
N LEU A 129 -9.94 -22.48 2.91
CA LEU A 129 -10.49 -21.81 1.74
C LEU A 129 -11.65 -22.64 1.13
N PRO A 130 -12.68 -21.97 0.58
CA PRO A 130 -13.71 -22.66 -0.20
C PRO A 130 -13.10 -23.45 -1.36
N GLU A 131 -13.74 -24.56 -1.73
CA GLU A 131 -13.35 -25.35 -2.90
C GLU A 131 -13.29 -24.45 -4.16
N GLY A 132 -12.20 -24.59 -4.94
CA GLY A 132 -11.97 -23.80 -6.14
C GLY A 132 -11.41 -22.39 -5.92
N ALA A 133 -11.31 -21.90 -4.68
CA ALA A 133 -10.76 -20.56 -4.41
C ALA A 133 -9.29 -20.43 -4.78
N LEU A 134 -8.52 -21.52 -4.71
CA LEU A 134 -7.11 -21.59 -5.08
C LEU A 134 -6.83 -22.85 -5.91
N GLN A 135 -6.24 -22.66 -7.07
CA GLN A 135 -5.85 -23.73 -7.98
C GLN A 135 -4.41 -23.56 -8.44
N LEU A 136 -3.74 -24.65 -8.76
CA LEU A 136 -2.36 -24.68 -9.23
C LEU A 136 -2.27 -25.33 -10.62
N VAL A 137 -1.55 -24.68 -11.53
CA VAL A 137 -1.17 -25.24 -12.84
C VAL A 137 0.34 -25.37 -12.91
N SER A 138 0.85 -26.59 -12.81
CA SER A 138 2.27 -26.91 -12.96
C SER A 138 2.68 -27.06 -14.43
N GLY A 139 3.99 -26.86 -14.71
CA GLY A 139 4.57 -27.00 -16.06
C GLY A 139 4.50 -25.73 -16.89
N LYS A 140 4.56 -25.87 -18.23
CA LYS A 140 4.71 -24.72 -19.16
C LYS A 140 3.51 -23.79 -19.23
N GLY A 141 2.34 -24.24 -18.80
CA GLY A 141 1.11 -23.44 -18.78
C GLY A 141 0.67 -22.89 -20.14
N ARG A 142 1.13 -23.51 -21.26
CA ARG A 142 0.72 -23.11 -22.60
C ARG A 142 -0.79 -23.26 -22.75
N GLY A 143 -1.44 -22.24 -23.35
CA GLY A 143 -2.87 -22.23 -23.54
C GLY A 143 -3.70 -21.77 -22.32
N ILE A 144 -3.12 -21.55 -21.14
CA ILE A 144 -3.88 -21.09 -19.98
C ILE A 144 -4.54 -19.72 -20.25
N LEU A 145 -3.85 -18.85 -20.99
CA LEU A 145 -4.38 -17.52 -21.34
C LEU A 145 -5.38 -17.53 -22.50
N ASP A 146 -5.50 -18.64 -23.25
CA ASP A 146 -6.42 -18.74 -24.38
C ASP A 146 -7.89 -18.77 -23.92
N HIS A 147 -8.14 -19.04 -22.64
CA HIS A 147 -9.46 -19.14 -22.05
C HIS A 147 -9.91 -17.88 -21.30
N MET A 148 -9.06 -16.83 -21.25
CA MET A 148 -9.34 -15.61 -20.48
C MET A 148 -10.45 -14.78 -21.13
N ASP A 149 -11.29 -14.15 -20.29
CA ASP A 149 -12.35 -13.24 -20.70
C ASP A 149 -12.29 -11.92 -19.91
N PHE A 150 -13.11 -10.94 -20.26
CA PHE A 150 -13.08 -9.57 -19.71
C PHE A 150 -13.30 -9.47 -18.18
N GLN A 151 -13.87 -10.50 -17.55
CA GLN A 151 -14.03 -10.58 -16.11
C GLN A 151 -12.81 -11.15 -15.39
N ASP A 152 -11.91 -11.80 -16.12
CA ASP A 152 -10.66 -12.35 -15.58
C ASP A 152 -9.60 -11.25 -15.44
N ILE A 153 -8.54 -11.56 -14.72
CA ILE A 153 -7.35 -10.70 -14.61
C ILE A 153 -6.08 -11.55 -14.68
N VAL A 154 -5.10 -11.08 -15.42
CA VAL A 154 -3.77 -11.72 -15.49
C VAL A 154 -2.77 -10.87 -14.72
N THR A 155 -1.98 -11.50 -13.86
CA THR A 155 -0.77 -10.89 -13.30
C THR A 155 0.44 -11.70 -13.72
N PHE A 156 1.47 -11.03 -14.18
CA PHE A 156 2.71 -11.65 -14.62
C PHE A 156 3.91 -11.00 -13.94
N THR A 157 4.77 -11.82 -13.35
CA THR A 157 6.08 -11.42 -12.85
C THR A 157 7.16 -12.23 -13.56
N GLY A 158 8.09 -11.56 -14.23
CA GLY A 158 9.17 -12.24 -14.98
C GLY A 158 9.90 -11.30 -15.92
N SER A 159 10.53 -11.84 -16.98
CA SER A 159 11.27 -11.01 -17.94
C SER A 159 10.35 -10.11 -18.77
N ALA A 160 10.81 -8.89 -19.08
CA ALA A 160 10.08 -7.94 -19.91
C ALA A 160 9.74 -8.55 -21.27
N ALA A 161 10.64 -9.30 -21.88
CA ALA A 161 10.42 -9.94 -23.18
C ALA A 161 9.23 -10.93 -23.12
N THR A 162 9.16 -11.78 -22.09
CA THR A 162 8.03 -12.71 -21.92
C THR A 162 6.75 -11.94 -21.61
N GLY A 163 6.82 -10.94 -20.74
CA GLY A 163 5.66 -10.09 -20.40
C GLY A 163 5.06 -9.39 -21.62
N GLN A 164 5.89 -8.86 -22.51
CA GLN A 164 5.46 -8.24 -23.76
C GLN A 164 4.75 -9.23 -24.69
N VAL A 165 5.29 -10.45 -24.83
CA VAL A 165 4.67 -11.51 -25.66
C VAL A 165 3.30 -11.88 -25.08
N LEU A 166 3.19 -12.12 -23.79
CA LEU A 166 1.94 -12.51 -23.16
C LEU A 166 0.90 -11.39 -23.20
N ARG A 167 1.30 -10.17 -22.84
CA ARG A 167 0.42 -8.98 -22.89
C ARG A 167 -0.04 -8.66 -24.32
N GLY A 168 0.77 -9.00 -25.32
CA GLY A 168 0.49 -8.78 -26.74
C GLY A 168 -0.40 -9.85 -27.37
N LEU A 169 -0.86 -10.86 -26.64
CA LEU A 169 -1.78 -11.89 -27.18
C LEU A 169 -3.06 -11.24 -27.71
N PRO A 170 -3.44 -11.49 -29.00
CA PRO A 170 -4.54 -10.77 -29.64
C PRO A 170 -5.86 -10.86 -28.87
N HIS A 171 -6.25 -12.06 -28.41
CA HIS A 171 -7.53 -12.26 -27.73
C HIS A 171 -7.60 -11.57 -26.36
N LEU A 172 -6.49 -11.39 -25.64
CA LEU A 172 -6.49 -10.61 -24.39
C LEU A 172 -6.84 -9.14 -24.67
N ASN A 173 -6.34 -8.59 -25.77
CA ASN A 173 -6.67 -7.24 -26.22
C ASN A 173 -8.12 -7.16 -26.73
N GLU A 174 -8.57 -8.11 -27.55
CA GLU A 174 -9.95 -8.20 -28.08
C GLU A 174 -10.98 -8.32 -26.95
N ARG A 175 -10.66 -9.06 -25.89
CA ARG A 175 -11.50 -9.25 -24.71
C ARG A 175 -11.32 -8.21 -23.64
N SER A 176 -10.37 -7.26 -23.82
CA SER A 176 -10.03 -6.23 -22.82
C SER A 176 -9.69 -6.82 -21.44
N VAL A 177 -8.97 -7.94 -21.41
CA VAL A 177 -8.54 -8.61 -20.19
C VAL A 177 -7.50 -7.73 -19.48
N PRO A 178 -7.73 -7.32 -18.22
CA PRO A 178 -6.73 -6.59 -17.45
C PRO A 178 -5.44 -7.41 -17.28
N PHE A 179 -4.30 -6.79 -17.58
CA PHE A 179 -2.99 -7.43 -17.50
C PHE A 179 -2.04 -6.60 -16.64
N ASN A 180 -1.76 -7.08 -15.44
CA ASN A 180 -0.80 -6.46 -14.53
C ASN A 180 0.59 -7.07 -14.75
N LEU A 181 1.59 -6.23 -14.99
CA LEU A 181 2.94 -6.64 -15.35
C LEU A 181 3.96 -6.08 -14.37
N GLU A 182 4.71 -6.98 -13.73
CA GLU A 182 5.99 -6.68 -13.10
C GLU A 182 7.12 -7.32 -13.93
N ALA A 183 8.05 -6.50 -14.37
CA ALA A 183 9.12 -6.94 -15.29
C ALA A 183 10.51 -6.52 -14.81
N ASP A 184 11.48 -6.61 -15.72
CA ASP A 184 12.89 -6.24 -15.50
C ASP A 184 13.04 -4.86 -14.85
N SER A 185 13.97 -4.75 -13.91
CA SER A 185 14.19 -3.50 -13.20
C SER A 185 15.67 -3.18 -13.03
N LEU A 186 16.08 -1.99 -13.43
CA LEU A 186 17.42 -1.46 -13.19
C LEU A 186 17.40 -0.53 -11.98
N ASN A 187 17.13 -1.10 -10.81
CA ASN A 187 17.03 -0.34 -9.58
C ASN A 187 18.34 0.37 -9.25
N ALA A 188 18.21 1.56 -8.66
CA ALA A 188 19.34 2.37 -8.28
C ALA A 188 19.44 2.53 -6.75
N ALA A 189 20.65 2.70 -6.26
CA ALA A 189 20.91 3.29 -4.96
C ALA A 189 21.79 4.53 -5.17
N VAL A 190 21.39 5.65 -4.60
CA VAL A 190 22.07 6.94 -4.73
C VAL A 190 22.60 7.37 -3.37
N LEU A 191 23.90 7.61 -3.27
CA LEU A 191 24.53 8.20 -2.11
C LEU A 191 24.40 9.72 -2.20
N GLY A 192 23.87 10.38 -1.18
CA GLY A 192 23.70 11.83 -1.13
C GLY A 192 25.03 12.60 -1.10
N PRO A 193 25.06 13.84 -1.63
CA PRO A 193 26.28 14.64 -1.68
C PRO A 193 26.72 15.17 -0.29
N ASP A 194 25.83 15.12 0.68
CA ASP A 194 26.03 15.51 2.08
C ASP A 194 26.73 14.44 2.92
N VAL A 195 26.86 13.22 2.40
CA VAL A 195 27.40 12.06 3.13
C VAL A 195 28.91 12.03 3.01
N LYS A 196 29.58 11.72 4.13
CA LYS A 196 31.03 11.54 4.21
C LYS A 196 31.39 10.09 4.56
N PRO A 197 32.63 9.63 4.28
CA PRO A 197 33.02 8.24 4.57
C PRO A 197 32.88 7.83 6.06
N GLU A 198 33.00 8.77 7.00
CA GLU A 198 32.84 8.55 8.44
C GLU A 198 31.37 8.55 8.91
N ASP A 199 30.42 8.96 8.09
CA ASP A 199 29.00 9.02 8.46
C ASP A 199 28.36 7.61 8.48
N PRO A 200 27.38 7.36 9.37
CA PRO A 200 26.62 6.12 9.37
C PRO A 200 25.93 5.83 8.02
N GLU A 201 25.49 6.87 7.32
CA GLU A 201 24.84 6.79 6.01
C GLU A 201 25.76 6.15 4.96
N PHE A 202 27.06 6.42 4.99
CA PHE A 202 28.02 5.77 4.09
C PHE A 202 28.06 4.26 4.33
N ALA A 203 28.16 3.84 5.58
CA ALA A 203 28.13 2.43 5.93
C ALA A 203 26.80 1.74 5.59
N LEU A 204 25.69 2.47 5.71
CA LEU A 204 24.36 2.00 5.29
C LEU A 204 24.29 1.78 3.77
N PHE A 205 24.79 2.72 2.97
CA PHE A 205 24.85 2.59 1.52
C PHE A 205 25.66 1.35 1.10
N VAL A 206 26.86 1.19 1.62
CA VAL A 206 27.73 0.03 1.36
C VAL A 206 27.07 -1.27 1.78
N ARG A 207 26.40 -1.27 2.96
CA ARG A 207 25.67 -2.43 3.46
C ARG A 207 24.53 -2.83 2.53
N GLU A 208 23.68 -1.88 2.15
CA GLU A 208 22.51 -2.14 1.28
C GLU A 208 22.98 -2.67 -0.09
N LEU A 209 24.00 -2.05 -0.70
CA LEU A 209 24.52 -2.50 -1.97
C LEU A 209 25.05 -3.94 -1.90
N ALA A 210 25.88 -4.27 -0.92
CA ALA A 210 26.44 -5.61 -0.78
C ALA A 210 25.33 -6.64 -0.45
N ASN A 211 24.36 -6.29 0.39
CA ASN A 211 23.22 -7.16 0.70
C ASN A 211 22.39 -7.45 -0.55
N GLU A 212 22.08 -6.43 -1.36
CA GLU A 212 21.29 -6.59 -2.57
C GLU A 212 22.00 -7.40 -3.66
N MET A 213 23.32 -7.41 -3.66
CA MET A 213 24.13 -8.28 -4.51
C MET A 213 24.15 -9.74 -4.02
N THR A 214 24.02 -10.00 -2.73
CA THR A 214 24.28 -11.32 -2.15
C THR A 214 23.04 -12.07 -1.68
N VAL A 215 22.00 -11.37 -1.21
CA VAL A 215 20.71 -11.99 -0.83
C VAL A 215 20.09 -12.63 -2.07
N LYS A 216 19.73 -13.92 -1.94
CA LYS A 216 19.23 -14.76 -3.05
C LYS A 216 20.19 -14.78 -4.26
N ALA A 217 21.51 -14.67 -4.03
CA ALA A 217 22.52 -14.52 -5.08
C ALA A 217 22.20 -13.41 -6.09
N GLY A 218 21.66 -12.30 -5.61
CA GLY A 218 21.26 -11.16 -6.45
C GLY A 218 20.09 -11.39 -7.41
N GLN A 219 19.43 -12.56 -7.33
CA GLN A 219 18.27 -12.90 -8.15
C GLN A 219 16.98 -12.27 -7.57
N LYS A 220 16.96 -10.95 -7.50
CA LYS A 220 15.85 -10.15 -6.99
C LYS A 220 15.43 -9.12 -8.03
N CYS A 221 14.14 -8.99 -8.25
CA CYS A 221 13.59 -7.93 -9.10
C CYS A 221 13.93 -6.52 -8.56
N THR A 222 14.14 -6.41 -7.24
CA THR A 222 14.50 -5.17 -6.54
C THR A 222 16.01 -4.97 -6.35
N ALA A 223 16.89 -5.89 -6.75
CA ALA A 223 18.34 -5.78 -6.50
C ALA A 223 18.91 -4.47 -7.05
N ILE A 224 19.87 -3.88 -6.34
CA ILE A 224 20.60 -2.68 -6.77
C ILE A 224 21.52 -3.06 -7.92
N ARG A 225 21.16 -2.67 -9.14
CA ARG A 225 21.98 -2.86 -10.35
C ARG A 225 22.87 -1.67 -10.61
N ARG A 226 22.46 -0.49 -10.17
CA ARG A 226 23.12 0.79 -10.42
C ARG A 226 23.33 1.53 -9.11
N ALA A 227 24.59 1.59 -8.67
CA ALA A 227 24.98 2.29 -7.46
C ALA A 227 25.63 3.63 -7.87
N ILE A 228 24.97 4.74 -7.52
CA ILE A 228 25.27 6.09 -7.98
C ILE A 228 25.86 6.88 -6.80
N SER A 229 27.08 7.40 -6.93
CA SER A 229 27.80 8.05 -5.86
C SER A 229 28.36 9.40 -6.31
N PRO A 230 28.51 10.39 -5.42
CA PRO A 230 29.30 11.58 -5.72
C PRO A 230 30.68 11.19 -6.28
N GLU A 231 31.13 11.86 -7.35
CA GLU A 231 32.37 11.51 -8.07
C GLU A 231 33.57 11.39 -7.11
N HIS A 232 33.69 12.32 -6.16
CA HIS A 232 34.80 12.34 -5.20
C HIS A 232 34.76 11.20 -4.15
N LEU A 233 33.60 10.54 -3.96
CA LEU A 233 33.44 9.40 -3.05
C LEU A 233 33.53 8.05 -3.75
N LEU A 234 33.50 8.01 -5.07
CA LEU A 234 33.47 6.76 -5.84
C LEU A 234 34.59 5.77 -5.46
N PRO A 235 35.87 6.21 -5.30
CA PRO A 235 36.95 5.31 -4.89
C PRO A 235 36.73 4.71 -3.49
N SER A 236 36.28 5.53 -2.52
CA SER A 236 36.00 5.07 -1.16
C SER A 236 34.83 4.10 -1.10
N VAL A 237 33.79 4.33 -1.90
CA VAL A 237 32.64 3.42 -2.04
C VAL A 237 33.09 2.10 -2.65
N GLN A 238 33.89 2.13 -3.73
CA GLN A 238 34.41 0.94 -4.39
C GLN A 238 35.23 0.08 -3.40
N GLU A 239 36.17 0.67 -2.69
CA GLU A 239 36.99 -0.02 -1.70
C GLU A 239 36.15 -0.67 -0.60
N ALA A 240 35.21 0.08 -0.02
CA ALA A 240 34.36 -0.38 1.06
C ALA A 240 33.41 -1.52 0.63
N VAL A 241 32.84 -1.43 -0.57
CA VAL A 241 31.97 -2.49 -1.14
C VAL A 241 32.78 -3.75 -1.40
N ILE A 242 33.94 -3.67 -2.03
CA ILE A 242 34.83 -4.80 -2.29
C ILE A 242 35.22 -5.47 -0.96
N ALA A 243 35.68 -4.70 0.02
CA ALA A 243 36.06 -5.22 1.33
C ALA A 243 34.91 -5.95 2.05
N ARG A 244 33.65 -5.54 1.81
CA ARG A 244 32.47 -6.20 2.35
C ARG A 244 32.13 -7.46 1.59
N LEU A 245 32.16 -7.43 0.25
CA LEU A 245 31.87 -8.60 -0.61
C LEU A 245 32.89 -9.73 -0.40
N GLN A 246 34.17 -9.41 -0.21
CA GLN A 246 35.22 -10.39 0.10
C GLN A 246 34.97 -11.19 1.39
N LYS A 247 34.19 -10.66 2.32
CA LYS A 247 33.81 -11.32 3.59
C LYS A 247 32.56 -12.19 3.46
N THR A 248 31.91 -12.21 2.29
CA THR A 248 30.70 -12.98 2.06
C THR A 248 31.05 -14.46 1.92
N VAL A 249 30.55 -15.28 2.82
CA VAL A 249 30.69 -16.74 2.75
C VAL A 249 29.68 -17.29 1.76
N ILE A 250 30.16 -17.94 0.71
CA ILE A 250 29.35 -18.48 -0.40
C ILE A 250 29.45 -20.01 -0.35
N GLY A 251 28.37 -20.71 -0.63
CA GLY A 251 28.39 -22.16 -0.68
C GLY A 251 27.03 -22.82 -0.47
N ASP A 252 27.05 -24.08 0.00
CA ASP A 252 25.86 -24.83 0.31
C ASP A 252 24.97 -24.03 1.30
N PRO A 253 23.73 -23.70 0.94
CA PRO A 253 22.85 -22.92 1.79
C PRO A 253 22.53 -23.58 3.14
N GLN A 254 22.78 -24.88 3.29
CA GLN A 254 22.63 -25.62 4.55
C GLN A 254 23.87 -25.53 5.45
N ALA A 255 25.01 -25.14 4.89
CA ALA A 255 26.25 -25.06 5.67
C ALA A 255 26.25 -23.85 6.61
N GLU A 256 26.84 -24.01 7.79
CA GLU A 256 26.91 -22.98 8.79
C GLU A 256 27.75 -21.77 8.29
N GLY A 257 27.24 -20.56 8.51
CA GLY A 257 27.92 -19.31 8.14
C GLY A 257 27.72 -18.87 6.69
N VAL A 258 27.18 -19.70 5.81
CA VAL A 258 26.88 -19.34 4.42
C VAL A 258 25.84 -18.22 4.37
N ARG A 259 26.17 -17.16 3.62
CA ARG A 259 25.34 -15.96 3.43
C ARG A 259 24.79 -15.84 2.01
N MET A 260 25.43 -16.47 1.03
CA MET A 260 24.98 -16.51 -0.34
C MET A 260 25.03 -17.95 -0.85
N GLY A 261 23.90 -18.47 -1.30
CA GLY A 261 23.79 -19.77 -1.92
C GLY A 261 23.99 -19.72 -3.44
N ALA A 262 23.50 -20.76 -4.11
CA ALA A 262 23.58 -20.89 -5.57
C ALA A 262 22.52 -20.06 -6.29
N LEU A 263 22.71 -19.81 -7.59
CA LEU A 263 21.66 -19.44 -8.52
C LEU A 263 20.63 -20.58 -8.62
N ALA A 264 19.42 -20.26 -9.06
CA ALA A 264 18.33 -21.23 -9.10
C ALA A 264 18.59 -22.42 -10.04
N THR A 265 19.36 -22.23 -11.10
CA THR A 265 19.74 -23.30 -12.06
C THR A 265 21.07 -22.97 -12.73
N HIS A 266 21.72 -23.98 -13.33
CA HIS A 266 22.92 -23.77 -14.17
C HIS A 266 22.66 -22.87 -15.39
N ASP A 267 21.46 -22.93 -15.98
CA ASP A 267 21.09 -22.04 -17.09
C ASP A 267 21.17 -20.55 -16.70
N GLN A 268 20.95 -20.23 -15.42
CA GLN A 268 21.05 -18.85 -14.95
C GLN A 268 22.50 -18.35 -14.95
N ILE A 269 23.51 -19.20 -14.76
CA ILE A 269 24.93 -18.82 -14.91
C ILE A 269 25.16 -18.28 -16.32
N GLY A 270 24.82 -19.06 -17.34
CA GLY A 270 25.01 -18.66 -18.73
C GLY A 270 24.26 -17.38 -19.10
N ARG A 271 23.07 -17.15 -18.54
CA ARG A 271 22.30 -15.91 -18.73
C ARG A 271 22.98 -14.71 -18.08
N VAL A 272 23.44 -14.85 -16.83
CA VAL A 272 24.16 -13.79 -16.12
C VAL A 272 25.44 -13.40 -16.89
N GLU A 273 26.21 -14.41 -17.33
CA GLU A 273 27.44 -14.19 -18.10
C GLU A 273 27.18 -13.52 -19.45
N ALA A 274 26.13 -13.91 -20.15
CA ALA A 274 25.75 -13.29 -21.41
C ALA A 274 25.41 -11.81 -21.24
N GLU A 275 24.71 -11.45 -20.15
CA GLU A 275 24.40 -10.04 -19.85
C GLU A 275 25.66 -9.27 -19.37
N MET A 276 26.51 -9.89 -18.55
CA MET A 276 27.78 -9.30 -18.14
C MET A 276 28.71 -8.99 -19.32
N ASN A 277 28.78 -9.89 -20.32
CA ASN A 277 29.59 -9.66 -21.52
C ASN A 277 29.17 -8.41 -22.29
N LYS A 278 27.87 -8.06 -22.25
CA LYS A 278 27.39 -6.80 -22.82
C LYS A 278 27.87 -5.58 -22.02
N LEU A 279 27.95 -5.69 -20.67
CA LEU A 279 28.46 -4.63 -19.83
C LEU A 279 29.96 -4.41 -20.00
N MET A 280 30.75 -5.48 -20.14
CA MET A 280 32.23 -5.41 -20.32
C MET A 280 32.66 -4.63 -21.54
N VAL A 281 31.78 -4.36 -22.50
CA VAL A 281 32.08 -3.55 -23.69
C VAL A 281 32.35 -2.08 -23.31
N GLU A 282 31.68 -1.57 -22.28
CA GLU A 282 31.68 -0.15 -21.91
C GLU A 282 32.12 0.11 -20.45
N GLN A 283 32.35 -0.95 -19.67
CA GLN A 283 32.56 -0.84 -18.22
C GLN A 283 33.74 -1.68 -17.78
N GLU A 284 34.38 -1.25 -16.70
CA GLU A 284 35.50 -1.96 -16.08
C GLU A 284 35.01 -2.93 -15.02
N LEU A 285 35.40 -4.19 -15.12
CA LEU A 285 35.15 -5.21 -14.08
C LEU A 285 36.23 -5.07 -12.98
N VAL A 286 35.89 -4.42 -11.85
CA VAL A 286 36.85 -4.10 -10.77
C VAL A 286 36.89 -5.16 -9.66
N PHE A 287 35.88 -6.04 -9.60
CA PHE A 287 35.83 -7.14 -8.64
C PHE A 287 35.27 -8.41 -9.30
N ASN A 288 36.13 -9.42 -9.38
CA ASN A 288 35.84 -10.75 -9.91
C ASN A 288 36.66 -11.77 -9.12
N PRO A 289 36.26 -12.08 -7.89
CA PRO A 289 37.06 -12.90 -7.00
C PRO A 289 36.96 -14.39 -7.36
N ASP A 290 38.06 -15.09 -7.13
CA ASP A 290 38.09 -16.53 -6.94
C ASP A 290 37.96 -16.79 -5.42
N LEU A 291 36.78 -17.19 -4.96
CA LEU A 291 36.46 -17.40 -3.56
C LEU A 291 36.26 -18.90 -3.29
N ASP A 292 36.75 -19.36 -2.15
CA ASP A 292 36.46 -20.70 -1.64
C ASP A 292 34.96 -20.87 -1.36
N LEU A 293 34.36 -21.89 -1.95
CA LEU A 293 32.93 -22.18 -1.81
C LEU A 293 32.75 -23.26 -0.75
N VAL A 294 32.07 -22.91 0.35
CA VAL A 294 31.86 -23.82 1.49
C VAL A 294 30.85 -24.91 1.16
N GLY A 295 31.26 -26.17 1.21
CA GLY A 295 30.36 -27.30 0.96
C GLY A 295 29.79 -27.37 -0.47
N ALA A 296 30.31 -26.57 -1.39
CA ALA A 296 29.82 -26.53 -2.76
C ALA A 296 30.16 -27.84 -3.50
N THR A 297 29.25 -28.26 -4.36
CA THR A 297 29.42 -29.39 -5.29
C THR A 297 29.14 -28.93 -6.71
N ASP A 298 29.59 -29.70 -7.71
CA ASP A 298 29.32 -29.40 -9.12
C ASP A 298 27.83 -29.47 -9.48
N ALA A 299 26.99 -30.00 -8.60
CA ALA A 299 25.56 -30.02 -8.77
C ALA A 299 24.91 -28.63 -8.53
N GLY A 300 25.58 -27.74 -7.79
CA GLY A 300 25.08 -26.41 -7.46
C GLY A 300 25.51 -25.33 -8.47
N ALA A 301 24.60 -24.46 -8.85
CA ALA A 301 24.86 -23.32 -9.74
C ALA A 301 25.49 -22.14 -8.99
N PHE A 302 26.65 -22.36 -8.36
CA PHE A 302 27.34 -21.34 -7.59
C PHE A 302 27.97 -20.26 -8.48
N TYR A 303 27.86 -19.01 -8.04
CA TYR A 303 28.37 -17.85 -8.78
C TYR A 303 28.86 -16.77 -7.80
N THR A 304 30.03 -16.19 -8.03
CA THR A 304 30.61 -15.17 -7.15
C THR A 304 30.16 -13.76 -7.51
N PRO A 305 30.07 -12.82 -6.54
CA PRO A 305 29.70 -11.44 -6.82
C PRO A 305 30.65 -10.73 -7.81
N LYS A 306 30.10 -9.91 -8.69
CA LYS A 306 30.86 -9.12 -9.65
C LYS A 306 30.52 -7.64 -9.50
N LEU A 307 31.52 -6.78 -9.45
CA LEU A 307 31.34 -5.33 -9.39
C LEU A 307 32.00 -4.66 -10.57
N PHE A 308 31.23 -3.84 -11.24
CA PHE A 308 31.70 -2.99 -12.34
C PHE A 308 31.83 -1.53 -11.90
N VAL A 309 32.64 -0.76 -12.62
CA VAL A 309 32.67 0.69 -12.58
C VAL A 309 32.41 1.23 -13.98
N ASN A 310 31.55 2.22 -14.07
CA ASN A 310 31.30 3.01 -15.28
C ASN A 310 31.64 4.48 -14.96
N ASN A 311 32.80 4.93 -15.42
CA ASN A 311 33.31 6.29 -15.16
C ASN A 311 32.63 7.39 -15.99
N ASP A 312 31.91 7.03 -17.04
CA ASP A 312 31.18 7.97 -17.91
C ASP A 312 29.77 7.42 -18.22
N PRO A 313 28.87 7.42 -17.23
CA PRO A 313 27.57 6.76 -17.35
C PRO A 313 26.58 7.46 -18.30
N PHE A 314 26.85 8.68 -18.72
CA PHE A 314 26.05 9.38 -19.74
C PHE A 314 26.41 8.99 -21.17
N THR A 315 27.63 8.56 -21.41
CA THR A 315 28.12 8.09 -22.72
C THR A 315 28.04 6.57 -22.82
N ASN A 316 28.47 5.86 -21.78
CA ASN A 316 28.52 4.40 -21.69
C ASN A 316 27.16 3.88 -21.14
N THR A 317 26.18 3.76 -22.03
CA THR A 317 24.75 3.61 -21.63
C THR A 317 24.28 2.18 -21.40
N LYS A 318 25.10 1.16 -21.67
CA LYS A 318 24.73 -0.24 -21.49
C LYS A 318 24.27 -0.57 -20.06
N VAL A 319 24.82 0.11 -19.06
CA VAL A 319 24.39 -0.01 -17.65
C VAL A 319 22.93 0.34 -17.44
N HIS A 320 22.34 1.15 -18.31
CA HIS A 320 20.94 1.57 -18.26
C HIS A 320 20.00 0.70 -19.12
N GLU A 321 20.55 -0.32 -19.79
CA GLU A 321 19.81 -1.21 -20.69
C GLU A 321 19.84 -2.66 -20.24
N VAL A 322 20.96 -3.12 -19.67
CA VAL A 322 21.27 -4.53 -19.41
C VAL A 322 21.07 -4.88 -17.94
N GLU A 323 20.32 -5.94 -17.66
CA GLU A 323 20.11 -6.46 -16.32
C GLU A 323 20.70 -7.88 -16.16
N PRO A 324 21.92 -8.03 -15.62
CA PRO A 324 22.40 -9.33 -15.17
C PRO A 324 21.61 -9.77 -13.93
N PHE A 325 20.69 -10.73 -14.08
CA PHE A 325 19.84 -11.20 -13.00
C PHE A 325 20.59 -12.17 -12.06
N GLY A 326 21.60 -11.64 -11.39
CA GLY A 326 22.54 -12.34 -10.51
C GLY A 326 23.25 -11.37 -9.57
N PRO A 327 24.34 -11.78 -8.90
CA PRO A 327 25.05 -10.96 -7.92
C PRO A 327 25.99 -9.94 -8.59
N VAL A 328 25.41 -9.07 -9.42
CA VAL A 328 26.13 -8.11 -10.27
C VAL A 328 25.59 -6.71 -10.05
N SER A 329 26.48 -5.73 -9.86
CA SER A 329 26.14 -4.30 -9.79
C SER A 329 27.22 -3.43 -10.40
N THR A 330 26.86 -2.19 -10.78
CA THR A 330 27.78 -1.19 -11.36
C THR A 330 27.80 0.07 -10.52
N LEU A 331 28.97 0.52 -10.15
CA LEU A 331 29.22 1.83 -9.54
C LEU A 331 29.35 2.89 -10.63
N MET A 332 28.79 4.08 -10.42
CA MET A 332 28.88 5.21 -11.33
C MET A 332 28.89 6.55 -10.62
N PRO A 333 29.65 7.55 -11.14
CA PRO A 333 29.76 8.87 -10.54
C PRO A 333 28.62 9.80 -10.96
N TYR A 334 28.35 10.79 -10.11
CA TYR A 334 27.59 11.99 -10.44
C TYR A 334 28.23 13.24 -9.80
N LYS A 335 27.93 14.44 -10.32
CA LYS A 335 28.44 15.72 -9.83
C LYS A 335 27.36 16.56 -9.14
N THR A 336 26.13 16.50 -9.61
CA THR A 336 24.99 17.25 -9.06
C THR A 336 23.79 16.34 -8.81
N ILE A 337 22.87 16.75 -7.93
CA ILE A 337 21.63 15.99 -7.69
C ILE A 337 20.83 15.81 -8.98
N ASP A 338 20.83 16.80 -9.87
CA ASP A 338 20.17 16.71 -11.17
C ASP A 338 20.76 15.60 -12.04
N GLU A 339 22.09 15.44 -12.04
CA GLU A 339 22.74 14.31 -12.72
C GLU A 339 22.34 12.97 -12.07
N ALA A 340 22.26 12.88 -10.75
CA ALA A 340 21.82 11.67 -10.06
C ALA A 340 20.37 11.30 -10.42
N VAL A 341 19.48 12.28 -10.52
CA VAL A 341 18.11 12.11 -11.02
C VAL A 341 18.11 11.62 -12.47
N GLN A 342 18.88 12.25 -13.34
CA GLN A 342 18.99 11.86 -14.75
C GLN A 342 19.50 10.42 -14.91
N LEU A 343 20.56 10.04 -14.19
CA LEU A 343 21.07 8.66 -14.18
C LEU A 343 20.01 7.66 -13.68
N THR A 344 19.24 8.04 -12.68
CA THR A 344 18.11 7.22 -12.20
C THR A 344 17.07 7.04 -13.31
N ALA A 345 16.69 8.13 -13.98
CA ALA A 345 15.71 8.15 -15.07
C ALA A 345 16.15 7.35 -16.31
N MET A 346 17.44 7.28 -16.60
CA MET A 346 17.99 6.52 -17.73
C MET A 346 17.70 5.02 -17.65
N GLY A 347 17.35 4.47 -16.48
CA GLY A 347 16.83 3.12 -16.34
C GLY A 347 15.46 2.89 -16.96
N ARG A 348 14.77 3.94 -17.40
CA ARG A 348 13.44 3.93 -18.05
C ARG A 348 12.34 3.30 -17.24
N GLY A 349 12.43 3.40 -15.93
CA GLY A 349 11.51 2.83 -14.97
C GLY A 349 12.14 1.76 -14.09
N SER A 350 11.88 1.83 -12.79
CA SER A 350 12.42 0.91 -11.80
C SER A 350 11.36 0.59 -10.74
N LEU A 351 11.48 -0.58 -10.11
CA LEU A 351 10.66 -0.96 -8.97
C LEU A 351 10.99 -0.10 -7.75
N VAL A 352 12.29 0.15 -7.51
CA VAL A 352 12.74 0.91 -6.35
C VAL A 352 14.05 1.66 -6.63
N THR A 353 14.16 2.84 -6.05
CA THR A 353 15.43 3.54 -5.89
C THR A 353 15.60 3.94 -4.42
N SER A 354 16.79 3.68 -3.85
CA SER A 354 17.16 4.21 -2.54
C SER A 354 17.94 5.51 -2.69
N PHE A 355 17.63 6.48 -1.83
CA PHE A 355 18.40 7.70 -1.67
C PHE A 355 18.92 7.78 -0.24
N VAL A 356 20.24 7.77 -0.08
CA VAL A 356 20.91 7.73 1.23
C VAL A 356 21.44 9.12 1.56
N SER A 357 20.77 9.82 2.45
CA SER A 357 21.10 11.21 2.81
C SER A 357 20.52 11.58 4.18
N LYS A 358 21.16 12.52 4.86
CA LYS A 358 20.69 13.15 6.09
C LYS A 358 20.18 14.59 5.87
N ASN A 359 20.33 15.11 4.65
CA ASN A 359 19.92 16.47 4.27
C ASN A 359 18.51 16.46 3.67
N THR A 360 17.56 17.06 4.37
CA THR A 360 16.15 17.12 3.94
C THR A 360 15.94 17.86 2.61
N SER A 361 16.75 18.88 2.31
CA SER A 361 16.64 19.62 1.05
C SER A 361 17.03 18.74 -0.14
N ASP A 362 18.10 17.96 -0.01
CA ASP A 362 18.57 17.03 -1.04
C ASP A 362 17.58 15.88 -1.22
N ILE A 363 17.01 15.36 -0.11
CA ILE A 363 15.95 14.35 -0.13
C ILE A 363 14.73 14.85 -0.91
N LEU A 364 14.29 16.08 -0.64
CA LEU A 364 13.14 16.68 -1.33
C LEU A 364 13.43 16.88 -2.83
N ALA A 365 14.58 17.47 -3.15
CA ALA A 365 14.98 17.74 -4.53
C ALA A 365 15.04 16.43 -5.34
N PHE A 366 15.73 15.42 -4.83
CA PHE A 366 15.84 14.12 -5.49
C PHE A 366 14.47 13.45 -5.63
N THR A 367 13.68 13.38 -4.56
CA THR A 367 12.42 12.65 -4.55
C THR A 367 11.40 13.25 -5.51
N SER A 368 11.29 14.59 -5.54
CA SER A 368 10.33 15.30 -6.40
C SER A 368 10.51 14.97 -7.87
N GLU A 369 11.75 14.87 -8.32
CA GLU A 369 12.07 14.63 -9.73
C GLU A 369 12.17 13.13 -10.08
N ALA A 370 12.74 12.31 -9.17
CA ALA A 370 12.95 10.90 -9.42
C ALA A 370 11.68 10.05 -9.27
N ALA A 371 10.65 10.52 -8.55
CA ALA A 371 9.44 9.75 -8.26
C ALA A 371 8.72 9.25 -9.53
N ALA A 372 8.70 10.03 -10.60
CA ALA A 372 8.04 9.66 -11.86
C ALA A 372 8.65 8.41 -12.53
N TYR A 373 9.88 8.06 -12.20
CA TYR A 373 10.62 6.95 -12.80
C TYR A 373 10.68 5.71 -11.92
N ASN A 374 10.06 5.75 -10.74
CA ASN A 374 10.19 4.70 -9.73
C ASN A 374 8.84 4.28 -9.16
N GLY A 375 8.69 3.00 -8.87
CA GLY A 375 7.55 2.52 -8.12
C GLY A 375 7.62 2.91 -6.65
N ARG A 376 8.84 2.90 -6.09
CA ARG A 376 9.12 3.23 -4.69
C ARG A 376 10.45 3.99 -4.59
N ILE A 377 10.46 5.05 -3.79
CA ILE A 377 11.70 5.70 -3.33
C ILE A 377 11.89 5.37 -1.86
N HIS A 378 13.05 4.82 -1.52
CA HIS A 378 13.41 4.44 -0.16
C HIS A 378 14.47 5.40 0.38
N ILE A 379 14.07 6.26 1.31
CA ILE A 379 15.00 7.21 1.96
C ILE A 379 15.70 6.50 3.11
N ILE A 380 17.03 6.51 3.08
CA ILE A 380 17.87 5.81 4.06
C ILE A 380 18.71 6.82 4.84
N ASN A 381 18.64 6.76 6.16
CA ASN A 381 19.51 7.47 7.09
C ASN A 381 19.60 6.70 8.43
N GLU A 382 20.46 7.18 9.32
CA GLU A 382 20.66 6.55 10.63
C GLU A 382 19.36 6.42 11.45
N LYS A 383 18.45 7.40 11.35
CA LYS A 383 17.23 7.48 12.17
C LYS A 383 16.28 6.31 11.93
N MET A 384 16.22 5.80 10.70
CA MET A 384 15.33 4.70 10.31
C MET A 384 16.03 3.34 10.23
N ALA A 385 17.35 3.30 10.30
CA ALA A 385 18.15 2.11 9.95
C ALA A 385 17.86 0.86 10.80
N LYS A 386 17.37 1.02 12.04
CA LYS A 386 17.03 -0.10 12.95
C LYS A 386 15.67 -0.73 12.65
N GLU A 387 14.74 0.05 12.10
CA GLU A 387 13.35 -0.37 11.83
C GLU A 387 13.13 -0.77 10.36
N SER A 388 14.06 -0.37 9.48
CA SER A 388 13.94 -0.63 8.04
C SER A 388 14.13 -2.10 7.68
N THR A 389 13.33 -2.55 6.73
CA THR A 389 13.50 -3.87 6.09
C THR A 389 14.50 -3.85 4.92
N GLY A 390 15.08 -2.67 4.61
CA GLY A 390 16.09 -2.48 3.56
C GLY A 390 15.51 -2.17 2.19
N HIS A 391 16.43 -1.95 1.23
CA HIS A 391 16.12 -1.53 -0.14
C HIS A 391 15.16 -2.49 -0.84
N GLY A 392 15.44 -3.77 -0.79
CA GLY A 392 14.79 -4.78 -1.63
C GLY A 392 13.49 -5.36 -1.10
N SER A 393 12.98 -4.90 0.06
CA SER A 393 11.79 -5.47 0.69
C SER A 393 10.56 -4.58 0.49
N PRO A 394 9.67 -4.88 -0.45
CA PRO A 394 8.39 -4.19 -0.54
C PRO A 394 7.50 -4.56 0.65
N MET A 395 6.80 -3.58 1.21
CA MET A 395 5.89 -3.80 2.34
C MET A 395 4.44 -3.92 1.86
N PRO A 396 3.62 -4.80 2.44
CA PRO A 396 2.26 -5.10 1.94
C PRO A 396 1.33 -3.88 1.82
N LEU A 397 1.52 -2.88 2.69
CA LEU A 397 0.72 -1.65 2.67
C LEU A 397 1.23 -0.60 1.68
N MET A 398 2.39 -0.85 1.05
CA MET A 398 2.99 0.03 0.06
C MET A 398 2.97 -0.61 -1.32
N LYS A 399 2.93 0.22 -2.36
CA LYS A 399 2.96 -0.24 -3.74
C LYS A 399 4.22 -1.06 -4.03
N HIS A 400 4.05 -2.22 -4.65
CA HIS A 400 5.07 -2.95 -5.38
C HIS A 400 4.75 -2.89 -6.88
N GLY A 401 5.75 -2.62 -7.71
CA GLY A 401 5.60 -2.36 -9.13
C GLY A 401 6.36 -1.10 -9.53
N GLY A 402 6.42 -0.78 -10.81
CA GLY A 402 7.13 0.40 -11.29
C GLY A 402 6.74 0.78 -12.70
N PRO A 403 6.99 2.03 -13.13
CA PRO A 403 6.64 2.53 -14.44
C PRO A 403 7.56 1.95 -15.53
N GLY A 404 7.18 2.16 -16.79
CA GLY A 404 8.01 1.92 -17.97
C GLY A 404 8.54 0.49 -18.04
N ARG A 405 9.87 0.34 -18.02
CA ARG A 405 10.57 -0.95 -18.09
C ARG A 405 10.12 -1.94 -17.01
N ALA A 406 9.80 -1.46 -15.82
CA ALA A 406 9.33 -2.30 -14.72
C ALA A 406 7.91 -2.85 -14.94
N GLY A 407 7.30 -2.61 -16.10
CA GLY A 407 6.04 -3.23 -16.53
C GLY A 407 4.83 -2.32 -16.45
N GLY A 408 4.83 -1.29 -15.62
CA GLY A 408 3.69 -0.39 -15.40
C GLY A 408 2.62 -0.95 -14.47
N GLY A 409 2.85 -2.13 -13.89
CA GLY A 409 1.91 -2.76 -12.97
C GLY A 409 1.92 -2.15 -11.57
N GLU A 410 0.94 -2.53 -10.80
CA GLU A 410 0.82 -2.20 -9.39
C GLU A 410 0.34 -3.43 -8.62
N GLU A 411 1.16 -3.93 -7.72
CA GLU A 411 0.86 -5.03 -6.82
C GLU A 411 0.92 -4.56 -5.37
N MET A 412 0.27 -5.25 -4.45
CA MET A 412 0.15 -4.82 -3.05
C MET A 412 -0.45 -3.40 -2.93
N GLY A 413 0.02 -2.57 -2.01
CA GLY A 413 -0.44 -1.20 -1.85
C GLY A 413 -1.64 -1.06 -0.92
N GLY A 414 -1.80 -1.98 0.02
CA GLY A 414 -2.87 -1.98 0.99
C GLY A 414 -4.25 -2.11 0.33
N LYS A 415 -5.21 -1.33 0.77
CA LYS A 415 -6.56 -1.32 0.22
C LYS A 415 -6.59 -1.15 -1.30
N ARG A 416 -5.71 -0.30 -1.86
CA ARG A 416 -5.65 -0.04 -3.30
C ARG A 416 -5.31 -1.30 -4.10
N GLY A 417 -4.44 -2.17 -3.60
CA GLY A 417 -4.13 -3.46 -4.21
C GLY A 417 -5.37 -4.35 -4.37
N ILE A 418 -6.23 -4.39 -3.33
CA ILE A 418 -7.49 -5.15 -3.37
C ILE A 418 -8.45 -4.58 -4.43
N LEU A 419 -8.51 -3.26 -4.57
CA LEU A 419 -9.40 -2.59 -5.53
C LEU A 419 -9.08 -2.94 -6.99
N HIS A 420 -7.87 -3.39 -7.33
CA HIS A 420 -7.54 -3.86 -8.68
C HIS A 420 -8.34 -5.09 -9.12
N TYR A 421 -8.81 -5.91 -8.17
CA TYR A 421 -9.61 -7.10 -8.44
C TYR A 421 -11.12 -6.85 -8.39
N LEU A 422 -11.52 -5.60 -8.17
CA LEU A 422 -12.90 -5.14 -8.22
C LEU A 422 -13.17 -4.39 -9.53
N HIS A 423 -14.43 -4.43 -9.98
CA HIS A 423 -14.90 -3.61 -11.09
C HIS A 423 -15.62 -2.37 -10.57
N ARG A 424 -15.19 -1.20 -11.01
CA ARG A 424 -15.75 0.09 -10.60
C ARG A 424 -16.90 0.50 -11.49
N THR A 425 -18.09 0.74 -10.92
CA THR A 425 -19.30 1.16 -11.63
C THR A 425 -19.83 2.47 -11.07
N ALA A 426 -20.14 3.42 -11.94
CA ALA A 426 -20.86 4.63 -11.58
C ALA A 426 -22.35 4.33 -11.46
N ILE A 427 -22.94 4.71 -10.33
CA ILE A 427 -24.39 4.69 -10.11
C ILE A 427 -24.91 6.11 -10.02
N GLN A 428 -26.06 6.37 -10.62
CA GLN A 428 -26.66 7.70 -10.69
C GLN A 428 -28.16 7.60 -10.44
N GLY A 429 -28.71 8.51 -9.64
CA GLY A 429 -30.11 8.47 -9.32
C GLY A 429 -30.56 9.52 -8.33
N HIS A 430 -31.76 9.34 -7.79
CA HIS A 430 -32.26 10.16 -6.70
C HIS A 430 -31.49 9.84 -5.40
N PRO A 431 -31.31 10.81 -4.49
CA PRO A 431 -30.64 10.57 -3.20
C PRO A 431 -31.19 9.39 -2.40
N ASP A 432 -32.50 9.10 -2.44
CA ASP A 432 -33.10 7.95 -1.76
C ASP A 432 -32.54 6.63 -2.30
N ASP A 433 -32.48 6.49 -3.64
CA ASP A 433 -31.99 5.27 -4.29
C ASP A 433 -30.50 5.06 -4.00
N ILE A 434 -29.72 6.14 -4.08
CA ILE A 434 -28.27 6.07 -3.79
C ILE A 434 -28.03 5.78 -2.31
N THR A 435 -28.82 6.34 -1.39
CA THR A 435 -28.77 6.00 0.04
C THR A 435 -29.06 4.52 0.26
N ALA A 436 -30.10 3.98 -0.37
CA ALA A 436 -30.45 2.57 -0.24
C ALA A 436 -29.36 1.64 -0.79
N ILE A 437 -28.74 1.99 -1.93
CA ILE A 437 -27.65 1.20 -2.52
C ILE A 437 -26.38 1.31 -1.67
N THR A 438 -25.96 2.52 -1.30
CA THR A 438 -24.68 2.72 -0.59
C THR A 438 -24.75 2.36 0.89
N GLN A 439 -25.95 2.23 1.46
CA GLN A 439 -26.18 2.12 2.92
C GLN A 439 -25.53 3.30 3.68
N GLN A 440 -25.44 4.44 3.00
CA GLN A 440 -24.95 5.70 3.54
C GLN A 440 -25.94 6.80 3.21
N TYR A 441 -26.43 7.53 4.20
CA TYR A 441 -27.34 8.66 3.99
C TYR A 441 -26.69 9.69 3.05
N GLN A 442 -27.40 10.04 2.00
CA GLN A 442 -26.99 11.06 1.03
C GLN A 442 -27.79 12.34 1.23
N PRO A 443 -27.13 13.52 1.26
CA PRO A 443 -27.83 14.79 1.35
C PRO A 443 -28.91 14.94 0.27
N GLY A 444 -30.13 15.25 0.71
CA GLY A 444 -31.32 15.31 -0.17
C GLY A 444 -32.20 14.05 -0.14
N ALA A 445 -31.75 12.96 0.47
CA ALA A 445 -32.59 11.80 0.70
C ALA A 445 -33.67 12.07 1.77
N SER A 446 -34.71 11.26 1.74
CA SER A 446 -35.81 11.28 2.72
C SER A 446 -35.30 11.07 4.14
N ARG A 447 -35.91 11.76 5.10
CA ARG A 447 -35.56 11.73 6.54
C ARG A 447 -36.78 11.37 7.36
N PRO A 448 -37.14 10.08 7.48
CA PRO A 448 -38.21 9.68 8.38
C PRO A 448 -37.85 10.04 9.83
N GLU A 449 -38.85 10.51 10.59
CA GLU A 449 -38.66 10.79 12.02
C GLU A 449 -38.40 9.50 12.79
N ALA A 450 -37.34 9.50 13.59
CA ALA A 450 -36.94 8.34 14.37
C ALA A 450 -37.80 8.21 15.66
N VAL A 451 -38.59 7.15 15.72
CA VAL A 451 -39.40 6.81 16.91
C VAL A 451 -39.20 5.32 17.22
N PRO A 452 -38.65 4.97 18.40
CA PRO A 452 -38.10 5.84 19.45
C PRO A 452 -36.85 6.60 19.01
N HIS A 453 -36.39 7.54 19.82
CA HIS A 453 -35.16 8.31 19.60
C HIS A 453 -33.98 7.39 19.31
N VAL A 454 -33.12 7.76 18.33
CA VAL A 454 -32.01 6.91 17.84
C VAL A 454 -31.06 6.45 18.96
N PHE A 455 -30.89 7.21 20.05
CA PHE A 455 -30.04 6.81 21.17
C PHE A 455 -30.71 5.78 22.11
N ARG A 456 -31.96 5.42 21.86
CA ARG A 456 -32.69 4.35 22.55
C ARG A 456 -32.75 3.05 21.76
N GLN A 457 -32.24 3.06 20.52
CA GLN A 457 -32.23 1.92 19.61
C GLN A 457 -30.89 1.22 19.66
N HIS A 458 -30.89 -0.12 19.62
CA HIS A 458 -29.68 -0.92 19.45
C HIS A 458 -29.17 -0.83 18.00
N PHE A 459 -27.95 -1.28 17.78
CA PHE A 459 -27.29 -1.16 16.48
C PHE A 459 -28.13 -1.72 15.32
N GLU A 460 -28.77 -2.87 15.51
CA GLU A 460 -29.58 -3.54 14.48
C GLU A 460 -30.87 -2.76 14.16
N GLU A 461 -31.47 -2.12 15.18
CA GLU A 461 -32.75 -1.40 15.08
C GLU A 461 -32.64 -0.06 14.35
N LEU A 462 -31.42 0.49 14.25
CA LEU A 462 -31.16 1.77 13.59
C LEU A 462 -31.29 1.65 12.08
N GLU A 463 -32.04 2.54 11.47
CA GLU A 463 -32.20 2.64 10.02
C GLU A 463 -31.46 3.86 9.46
N VAL A 464 -30.71 3.69 8.35
CA VAL A 464 -30.02 4.79 7.66
C VAL A 464 -31.06 5.78 7.13
N GLY A 465 -30.86 7.06 7.42
CA GLY A 465 -31.80 8.14 7.10
C GLY A 465 -32.77 8.50 8.24
N ALA A 466 -33.00 7.63 9.22
CA ALA A 466 -33.81 7.94 10.39
C ALA A 466 -33.27 9.18 11.12
N THR A 467 -34.13 10.14 11.41
CA THR A 467 -33.73 11.48 11.85
C THR A 467 -34.46 11.91 13.11
N VAL A 468 -33.70 12.46 14.05
CA VAL A 468 -34.24 13.18 15.22
C VAL A 468 -34.25 14.67 14.91
N TYR A 469 -35.40 15.30 15.12
CA TYR A 469 -35.59 16.75 15.07
C TYR A 469 -35.66 17.26 16.52
N THR A 470 -34.74 18.17 16.88
CA THR A 470 -34.64 18.63 18.28
C THR A 470 -35.55 19.82 18.59
N ALA A 471 -35.75 20.07 19.89
CA ALA A 471 -36.14 21.39 20.34
C ALA A 471 -35.10 22.45 19.89
N LYS A 472 -35.54 23.73 19.84
CA LYS A 472 -34.70 24.83 19.44
C LYS A 472 -34.14 25.59 20.65
N HIS A 473 -33.03 26.29 20.46
CA HIS A 473 -32.38 27.16 21.46
C HIS A 473 -32.01 28.52 20.85
N THR A 474 -32.41 29.58 21.52
CA THR A 474 -32.00 30.95 21.12
C THR A 474 -30.64 31.26 21.75
N VAL A 475 -29.65 31.52 20.92
CA VAL A 475 -28.28 31.88 21.33
C VAL A 475 -28.29 33.29 21.95
N THR A 476 -27.73 33.39 23.15
CA THR A 476 -27.69 34.66 23.90
C THR A 476 -26.26 35.19 24.05
N GLU A 477 -26.12 36.48 24.35
CA GLU A 477 -24.84 37.08 24.76
C GLU A 477 -24.22 36.36 25.97
N THR A 478 -25.09 35.93 26.89
CA THR A 478 -24.65 35.16 28.08
C THR A 478 -24.08 33.82 27.71
N ASP A 479 -24.63 33.13 26.72
CA ASP A 479 -24.07 31.84 26.24
C ASP A 479 -22.66 32.01 25.71
N ILE A 480 -22.41 33.05 24.90
CA ILE A 480 -21.10 33.37 24.32
C ILE A 480 -20.09 33.66 25.45
N THR A 481 -20.48 34.52 26.40
CA THR A 481 -19.60 34.90 27.52
C THR A 481 -19.29 33.71 28.43
N ASN A 482 -20.30 32.90 28.74
CA ASN A 482 -20.09 31.68 29.56
C ASN A 482 -19.19 30.68 28.83
N PHE A 483 -19.36 30.49 27.53
CA PHE A 483 -18.52 29.59 26.78
C PHE A 483 -17.09 30.08 26.71
N ALA A 484 -16.87 31.37 26.51
CA ALA A 484 -15.53 31.99 26.57
C ALA A 484 -14.85 31.73 27.92
N ASN A 485 -15.59 31.88 29.03
CA ASN A 485 -15.07 31.65 30.37
C ASN A 485 -14.69 30.17 30.61
N VAL A 486 -15.47 29.23 30.09
CA VAL A 486 -15.21 27.78 30.24
C VAL A 486 -14.10 27.30 29.31
N SER A 487 -14.05 27.77 28.08
CA SER A 487 -13.10 27.34 27.06
C SER A 487 -11.78 28.07 27.10
N GLY A 488 -11.77 29.31 27.62
CA GLY A 488 -10.64 30.24 27.51
C GLY A 488 -10.52 30.93 26.16
N ASP A 489 -11.46 30.68 25.23
CA ASP A 489 -11.47 31.28 23.89
C ASP A 489 -12.07 32.69 23.95
N ASN A 490 -11.19 33.68 24.16
CA ASN A 490 -11.50 35.08 24.20
C ASN A 490 -11.17 35.79 22.87
N PHE A 491 -11.27 35.11 21.74
CA PHE A 491 -10.99 35.68 20.44
C PHE A 491 -11.89 36.91 20.24
N TYR A 492 -11.33 38.02 19.71
CA TYR A 492 -12.00 39.33 19.64
C TYR A 492 -13.39 39.28 18.99
N ALA A 493 -13.56 38.46 17.95
CA ALA A 493 -14.85 38.37 17.24
C ALA A 493 -16.00 37.85 18.12
N HIS A 494 -15.68 37.15 19.21
CA HIS A 494 -16.67 36.67 20.18
C HIS A 494 -16.88 37.64 21.33
N MET A 495 -15.86 38.42 21.70
CA MET A 495 -15.87 39.15 22.96
C MET A 495 -15.92 40.66 22.84
N ASP A 496 -15.48 41.26 21.72
CA ASP A 496 -15.34 42.70 21.56
C ASP A 496 -16.03 43.22 20.31
N ALA A 497 -17.23 43.79 20.47
CA ALA A 497 -17.98 44.35 19.37
C ALA A 497 -17.29 45.61 18.74
N THR A 498 -16.40 46.25 19.46
CA THR A 498 -15.72 47.47 18.95
C THR A 498 -14.55 47.15 18.01
N SER A 499 -14.04 45.93 18.07
CA SER A 499 -12.95 45.44 17.22
C SER A 499 -13.42 44.81 15.89
N LEU A 500 -14.71 44.88 15.56
CA LEU A 500 -15.29 44.25 14.38
C LEU A 500 -15.29 45.13 13.12
N GLU A 501 -14.97 46.41 13.24
CA GLU A 501 -14.90 47.34 12.10
C GLU A 501 -13.88 46.82 11.06
N GLY A 502 -14.30 46.70 9.80
CA GLY A 502 -13.46 46.18 8.71
C GLY A 502 -13.34 44.66 8.65
N THR A 503 -14.06 43.93 9.49
CA THR A 503 -14.14 42.46 9.45
C THR A 503 -15.34 41.98 8.63
N ILE A 504 -15.46 40.65 8.47
CA ILE A 504 -16.61 40.00 7.81
C ILE A 504 -17.84 39.86 8.74
N PHE A 505 -17.75 40.25 10.02
CA PHE A 505 -18.77 40.03 11.03
C PHE A 505 -19.60 41.31 11.26
N GLU A 506 -20.91 41.14 11.35
CA GLU A 506 -21.86 42.23 11.61
C GLU A 506 -22.05 42.53 13.11
N GLY A 507 -21.56 41.60 13.97
CA GLY A 507 -21.66 41.70 15.42
C GLY A 507 -20.87 40.57 16.08
N ARG A 508 -20.90 40.52 17.41
CA ARG A 508 -20.26 39.40 18.13
C ARG A 508 -20.85 38.07 17.66
N VAL A 509 -19.97 37.16 17.21
CA VAL A 509 -20.36 35.87 16.66
C VAL A 509 -20.21 34.76 17.72
N ALA A 510 -21.13 33.83 17.77
CA ALA A 510 -21.00 32.65 18.65
C ALA A 510 -19.79 31.79 18.24
N HIS A 511 -19.06 31.25 19.22
CA HIS A 511 -17.99 30.32 18.99
C HIS A 511 -18.51 29.08 18.22
N GLY A 512 -17.78 28.64 17.21
CA GLY A 512 -18.17 27.44 16.48
C GLY A 512 -18.25 26.21 17.40
N TYR A 513 -17.31 26.06 18.33
CA TYR A 513 -17.33 24.98 19.33
C TYR A 513 -18.49 25.09 20.32
N PHE A 514 -18.98 26.31 20.62
CA PHE A 514 -20.22 26.48 21.39
C PHE A 514 -21.40 25.90 20.60
N ILE A 515 -21.52 26.21 19.31
CA ILE A 515 -22.59 25.69 18.45
C ILE A 515 -22.60 24.17 18.45
N LEU A 516 -21.44 23.52 18.33
CA LEU A 516 -21.32 22.06 18.38
C LEU A 516 -21.70 21.49 19.77
N SER A 517 -21.22 22.11 20.82
CA SER A 517 -21.51 21.69 22.20
C SER A 517 -23.00 21.84 22.51
N LYS A 518 -23.60 22.93 22.06
CA LYS A 518 -25.04 23.17 22.21
C LYS A 518 -25.86 22.19 21.38
N ALA A 519 -25.45 21.91 20.14
CA ALA A 519 -26.06 20.89 19.29
C ALA A 519 -26.07 19.53 19.98
N ALA A 520 -24.94 19.12 20.57
CA ALA A 520 -24.85 17.88 21.33
C ALA A 520 -25.84 17.86 22.49
N GLY A 521 -25.96 18.96 23.22
CA GLY A 521 -26.95 19.08 24.31
C GLY A 521 -28.40 19.04 23.84
N LEU A 522 -28.71 19.45 22.62
CA LEU A 522 -30.05 19.40 22.04
C LEU A 522 -30.46 18.01 21.58
N PHE A 523 -29.54 17.25 20.98
CA PHE A 523 -29.88 15.92 20.45
C PHE A 523 -29.60 14.77 21.41
N VAL A 524 -28.91 14.97 22.53
CA VAL A 524 -28.59 13.88 23.44
C VAL A 524 -29.85 13.38 24.17
N GLU A 525 -29.96 12.06 24.29
CA GLU A 525 -30.93 11.42 25.18
C GLU A 525 -30.26 11.15 26.53
N ALA A 526 -30.73 11.80 27.58
CA ALA A 526 -30.08 11.76 28.89
C ALA A 526 -30.23 10.42 29.62
N THR A 527 -31.21 9.60 29.22
CA THR A 527 -31.47 8.30 29.84
C THR A 527 -30.45 7.26 29.35
N LYS A 528 -29.97 6.40 30.26
CA LYS A 528 -29.09 5.28 29.92
C LYS A 528 -29.71 4.39 28.84
N GLY A 529 -29.03 4.26 27.70
CA GLY A 529 -29.49 3.48 26.56
C GLY A 529 -28.38 2.62 25.95
N PRO A 530 -28.56 2.12 24.72
CA PRO A 530 -27.58 1.31 23.98
C PRO A 530 -26.32 2.08 23.58
N VAL A 531 -26.36 3.41 23.47
CA VAL A 531 -25.19 4.24 23.15
C VAL A 531 -24.18 4.16 24.29
N LEU A 532 -22.98 3.69 24.00
CA LEU A 532 -21.90 3.52 24.96
C LEU A 532 -21.11 4.80 25.17
N LEU A 533 -20.72 5.44 24.05
CA LEU A 533 -19.97 6.70 24.03
C LEU A 533 -19.98 7.34 22.64
N ASN A 534 -19.77 8.66 22.61
CA ASN A 534 -19.35 9.39 21.43
C ASN A 534 -17.81 9.49 21.48
N TYR A 535 -17.11 8.99 20.46
CA TYR A 535 -15.65 8.89 20.48
C TYR A 535 -14.97 9.67 19.35
N GLY A 536 -15.74 10.29 18.48
CA GLY A 536 -15.13 11.00 17.37
C GLY A 536 -16.08 11.97 16.66
N ILE A 537 -15.46 12.89 15.95
CA ILE A 537 -16.10 13.82 15.04
C ILE A 537 -15.34 13.78 13.73
N ASP A 538 -16.05 13.55 12.62
CA ASP A 538 -15.55 13.67 11.26
C ASP A 538 -16.18 14.90 10.60
N GLU A 539 -15.44 15.57 9.72
CA GLU A 539 -15.96 16.59 8.79
C GLU A 539 -16.79 17.70 9.45
N CYS A 540 -16.19 18.43 10.38
CA CYS A 540 -16.88 19.57 10.96
C CYS A 540 -16.67 20.85 10.13
N ARG A 541 -17.77 21.55 9.78
CA ARG A 541 -17.74 22.85 9.11
C ARG A 541 -18.79 23.79 9.68
N PHE A 542 -18.41 25.05 9.89
CA PHE A 542 -19.30 26.16 10.19
C PHE A 542 -19.57 26.90 8.87
N THR A 543 -20.82 26.85 8.41
CA THR A 543 -21.22 27.32 7.08
C THR A 543 -21.71 28.76 7.09
N LYS A 544 -22.16 29.25 8.27
CA LYS A 544 -22.68 30.59 8.46
C LYS A 544 -22.39 31.06 9.89
N PRO A 545 -22.03 32.34 10.12
CA PRO A 545 -21.92 32.88 11.47
C PRO A 545 -23.28 32.89 12.19
N VAL A 546 -23.27 32.60 13.48
CA VAL A 546 -24.45 32.65 14.35
C VAL A 546 -24.28 33.78 15.32
N TYR A 547 -25.25 34.70 15.34
CA TYR A 547 -25.26 35.89 16.19
C TYR A 547 -26.20 35.70 17.39
N PRO A 548 -26.00 36.46 18.49
CA PRO A 548 -26.98 36.55 19.57
C PRO A 548 -28.37 36.92 19.05
N GLY A 549 -29.39 36.19 19.54
CA GLY A 549 -30.76 36.33 19.06
C GLY A 549 -31.18 35.31 18.02
N ALA A 550 -30.23 34.67 17.29
CA ALA A 550 -30.54 33.58 16.38
C ALA A 550 -31.00 32.35 17.15
N THR A 551 -32.01 31.65 16.64
CA THR A 551 -32.54 30.43 17.25
C THR A 551 -32.10 29.22 16.43
N ILE A 552 -31.34 28.29 17.05
CA ILE A 552 -30.80 27.11 16.37
C ILE A 552 -31.57 25.83 16.76
N GLY A 553 -31.73 24.92 15.81
CA GLY A 553 -32.22 23.57 15.97
C GLY A 553 -31.27 22.57 15.35
N VAL A 554 -31.47 21.29 15.61
CA VAL A 554 -30.60 20.23 15.09
C VAL A 554 -31.41 19.14 14.41
N LYS A 555 -30.89 18.65 13.28
CA LYS A 555 -31.30 17.39 12.64
C LYS A 555 -30.17 16.39 12.84
N LEU A 556 -30.44 15.29 13.54
CA LEU A 556 -29.52 14.20 13.79
C LEU A 556 -29.97 13.00 12.96
N THR A 557 -29.29 12.74 11.86
CA THR A 557 -29.66 11.68 10.91
C THR A 557 -28.69 10.51 11.00
N VAL A 558 -29.17 9.28 11.07
CA VAL A 558 -28.33 8.07 10.96
C VAL A 558 -27.69 8.06 9.56
N LYS A 559 -26.37 8.27 9.50
CA LYS A 559 -25.61 8.39 8.26
C LYS A 559 -25.13 7.04 7.75
N GLU A 560 -24.53 6.25 8.63
CA GLU A 560 -23.86 4.98 8.28
C GLU A 560 -23.77 4.09 9.51
N LYS A 561 -23.85 2.77 9.29
CA LYS A 561 -23.67 1.76 10.33
C LYS A 561 -22.47 0.89 9.97
N ILE A 562 -21.52 0.71 10.89
CA ILE A 562 -20.31 -0.09 10.69
C ILE A 562 -20.28 -1.16 11.78
N ASP A 563 -20.44 -2.40 11.37
CA ASP A 563 -20.35 -3.53 12.30
C ASP A 563 -18.94 -3.68 12.87
N GLN A 564 -18.85 -4.11 14.12
CA GLN A 564 -17.59 -4.35 14.80
C GLN A 564 -17.53 -5.78 15.33
N GLU A 565 -16.45 -6.48 15.03
CA GLU A 565 -16.14 -7.76 15.65
C GLU A 565 -15.73 -7.56 17.11
N LYS A 566 -16.12 -8.51 17.98
CA LYS A 566 -15.64 -8.56 19.38
C LYS A 566 -14.11 -8.76 19.37
N ARG A 567 -13.42 -8.04 20.24
CA ARG A 567 -11.94 -8.17 20.39
C ARG A 567 -11.56 -9.36 21.27
N SER A 568 -12.46 -9.79 22.15
CA SER A 568 -12.34 -10.95 23.03
C SER A 568 -13.74 -11.45 23.38
N GLU A 569 -13.84 -12.64 23.96
CA GLU A 569 -15.13 -13.21 24.41
C GLU A 569 -15.86 -12.30 25.42
N ASP A 570 -15.11 -11.59 26.26
CA ASP A 570 -15.65 -10.67 27.27
C ASP A 570 -15.99 -9.27 26.71
N ASP A 571 -15.68 -8.98 25.44
CA ASP A 571 -15.98 -7.65 24.85
C ASP A 571 -17.47 -7.49 24.61
N VAL A 572 -17.97 -6.27 24.80
CA VAL A 572 -19.36 -5.91 24.49
C VAL A 572 -19.55 -5.93 22.98
N ALA A 573 -20.51 -6.72 22.49
CA ALA A 573 -20.89 -6.69 21.08
C ALA A 573 -21.49 -5.33 20.73
N LYS A 574 -20.91 -4.64 19.75
CA LYS A 574 -21.19 -3.25 19.41
C LYS A 574 -20.92 -2.98 17.94
N GLY A 575 -21.47 -1.89 17.46
CA GLY A 575 -21.11 -1.31 16.17
C GLY A 575 -20.85 0.18 16.32
N ILE A 576 -20.25 0.76 15.27
CA ILE A 576 -20.10 2.20 15.11
C ILE A 576 -21.28 2.73 14.31
N VAL A 577 -21.92 3.76 14.83
CA VAL A 577 -22.96 4.50 14.11
C VAL A 577 -22.46 5.91 13.86
N LYS A 578 -22.44 6.31 12.62
CA LYS A 578 -22.16 7.69 12.21
C LYS A 578 -23.47 8.43 12.07
N TYR A 579 -23.55 9.59 12.68
CA TYR A 579 -24.70 10.49 12.55
C TYR A 579 -24.30 11.74 11.82
N TYR A 580 -25.06 12.11 10.80
CA TYR A 580 -24.96 13.41 10.14
C TYR A 580 -25.73 14.43 10.95
N VAL A 581 -25.05 15.42 11.46
CA VAL A 581 -25.58 16.50 12.29
C VAL A 581 -25.65 17.77 11.47
N GLU A 582 -26.83 18.32 11.31
CA GLU A 582 -27.05 19.66 10.74
C GLU A 582 -27.61 20.57 11.81
N VAL A 583 -26.93 21.65 12.08
CA VAL A 583 -27.44 22.76 12.90
C VAL A 583 -27.99 23.79 11.95
N TYR A 584 -29.26 24.15 12.11
CA TYR A 584 -29.97 25.12 11.29
C TYR A 584 -30.51 26.26 12.14
N ASP A 585 -30.61 27.45 11.56
CA ASP A 585 -31.13 28.64 12.23
C ASP A 585 -32.67 28.78 12.06
N ASP A 586 -33.22 29.89 12.51
CA ASP A 586 -34.65 30.20 12.44
C ASP A 586 -35.13 30.53 11.01
N THR A 587 -34.20 30.69 10.04
CA THR A 587 -34.50 30.80 8.61
C THR A 587 -34.40 29.46 7.86
N ASP A 588 -34.21 28.36 8.59
CA ASP A 588 -33.93 27.02 8.07
C ASP A 588 -32.60 26.91 7.25
N GLU A 589 -31.71 27.92 7.38
CA GLU A 589 -30.36 27.82 6.79
C GLU A 589 -29.42 27.03 7.70
N VAL A 590 -28.59 26.18 7.06
CA VAL A 590 -27.63 25.38 7.79
C VAL A 590 -26.45 26.24 8.22
N VAL A 591 -26.18 26.31 9.52
CA VAL A 591 -25.10 27.11 10.13
C VAL A 591 -23.88 26.24 10.51
N ALA A 592 -24.09 24.95 10.72
CA ALA A 592 -23.01 24.01 10.94
C ALA A 592 -23.38 22.59 10.48
N VAL A 593 -22.42 21.85 9.99
CA VAL A 593 -22.53 20.43 9.66
C VAL A 593 -21.38 19.66 10.28
N THR A 594 -21.67 18.45 10.76
CA THR A 594 -20.63 17.53 11.23
C THR A 594 -21.12 16.09 11.16
N THR A 595 -20.21 15.15 11.18
CA THR A 595 -20.50 13.72 11.39
C THR A 595 -19.96 13.32 12.76
N ILE A 596 -20.81 12.87 13.66
CA ILE A 596 -20.39 12.31 14.95
C ILE A 596 -20.36 10.79 14.90
N LEU A 597 -19.43 10.20 15.64
CA LEU A 597 -19.20 8.76 15.69
C LEU A 597 -19.51 8.25 17.09
N THR A 598 -20.47 7.33 17.20
CA THR A 598 -20.83 6.71 18.46
C THR A 598 -20.62 5.21 18.42
N MET A 599 -20.34 4.62 19.59
CA MET A 599 -20.41 3.18 19.77
C MET A 599 -21.77 2.80 20.33
N VAL A 600 -22.45 1.89 19.66
CA VAL A 600 -23.80 1.44 20.01
C VAL A 600 -23.80 -0.07 20.24
N LYS A 601 -24.41 -0.51 21.36
CA LYS A 601 -24.57 -1.94 21.68
C LYS A 601 -25.41 -2.63 20.62
N LYS A 602 -25.06 -3.89 20.35
CA LYS A 602 -25.90 -4.83 19.62
C LYS A 602 -26.98 -5.44 20.55
N LEU A 603 -28.07 -5.92 19.94
CA LEU A 603 -29.10 -6.68 20.64
C LEU A 603 -28.53 -8.01 21.11
N ASP A 604 -27.86 -8.74 20.23
CA ASP A 604 -27.18 -9.98 20.57
C ASP A 604 -25.78 -9.67 21.13
N GLN A 605 -25.52 -10.16 22.33
CA GLN A 605 -24.25 -10.03 23.04
C GLN A 605 -23.42 -11.33 23.00
N GLY A 606 -23.95 -12.38 22.35
CA GLY A 606 -23.41 -13.74 22.27
C GLY A 606 -22.07 -13.95 21.59
#